data_e42626d8a17348bab63fc3ef82ce7a04
#
_entry.id   e42626d8a17348bab63fc3ef82ce7a04
#
_cell.length_a   1.000
_cell.length_b   1.000
_cell.length_c   1.000
_cell.angle_alpha   90.00
_cell.angle_beta   90.00
_cell.angle_gamma   90.00
#
_symmetry.space_group_name_H-M   'P 1'
#
loop_
_entity.id
_entity.type
_entity.pdbx_description
1 polymer ?
#
loop_
_entity_poly.entity_id
_entity_poly.type
_entity_poly.pdbx_seq_one_letter_code
_entity_poly.pdbx_strand_id
1 'polypeptide(L)'
;MIRLPHHFRRTASVLATAAALFVVGGCGKSDPKDAELRRKQAEHLLAEADFAVNLREWTRAEGLLLKATEVAPDEAEIWVSLGAARVLRGDKAQARKAYEKALSLHAGAASEKSGSPAEPWLRQVHILALLGREKDARVLLEKAGRRLDGNREVKAFIDARELDRLLADPAFAKVRL
;
A
#
# COMPACT_ATOMS: atom_id res chain seq x y z
N MET A 1 57.40 -16.68 60.15
CA MET A 1 57.79 -18.14 60.02
C MET A 1 56.50 -18.93 59.83
N ILE A 2 56.38 -19.58 58.74
CA ILE A 2 56.10 -20.97 58.41
C ILE A 2 55.42 -20.98 57.02
N ARG A 3 56.18 -21.49 56.17
CA ARG A 3 56.14 -22.16 54.86
C ARG A 3 54.82 -22.62 54.28
N LEU A 4 54.68 -22.36 52.94
CA LEU A 4 53.91 -23.06 51.93
C LEU A 4 54.15 -24.59 51.90
N PRO A 5 53.25 -25.36 51.34
CA PRO A 5 53.58 -25.96 50.04
C PRO A 5 52.39 -26.04 49.01
N HIS A 6 52.73 -25.73 47.81
CA HIS A 6 52.59 -26.36 46.50
C HIS A 6 51.47 -27.37 46.20
N HIS A 7 50.97 -27.14 44.96
CA HIS A 7 50.38 -28.06 43.96
C HIS A 7 48.91 -28.44 44.10
N PHE A 8 48.12 -27.93 43.19
CA PHE A 8 47.51 -28.83 42.17
C PHE A 8 47.01 -27.99 40.97
N ARG A 9 47.72 -28.15 39.84
CA ARG A 9 47.22 -27.76 38.50
C ARG A 9 46.10 -28.72 38.10
N ARG A 10 44.93 -28.21 37.85
CA ARG A 10 43.92 -28.88 37.02
C ARG A 10 43.44 -27.89 35.99
N THR A 11 43.90 -28.07 34.78
CA THR A 11 43.41 -27.49 33.53
C THR A 11 42.03 -28.03 33.26
N ALA A 12 41.03 -27.22 33.36
CA ALA A 12 39.71 -27.51 32.80
C ALA A 12 39.57 -26.69 31.52
N SER A 13 39.78 -27.33 30.40
CA SER A 13 39.42 -26.84 29.09
C SER A 13 37.91 -26.72 29.02
N VAL A 14 37.39 -25.51 29.05
CA VAL A 14 35.99 -25.20 28.72
C VAL A 14 35.96 -25.03 27.18
N LEU A 15 35.52 -26.04 26.50
CA LEU A 15 35.10 -25.97 25.10
C LEU A 15 33.87 -25.11 25.03
N ALA A 16 34.04 -23.81 24.67
CA ALA A 16 32.96 -22.95 24.28
C ALA A 16 32.51 -23.34 22.88
N THR A 17 31.48 -24.18 22.78
CA THR A 17 30.72 -24.39 21.55
C THR A 17 29.94 -23.13 21.24
N ALA A 18 30.49 -22.28 20.38
CA ALA A 18 29.75 -21.19 19.76
C ALA A 18 28.71 -21.78 18.80
N ALA A 19 27.47 -21.92 19.26
CA ALA A 19 26.34 -22.20 18.41
C ALA A 19 26.09 -20.94 17.57
N ALA A 20 26.65 -20.93 16.36
CA ALA A 20 26.32 -19.94 15.34
C ALA A 20 24.86 -20.19 14.91
N LEU A 21 23.93 -19.42 15.47
CA LEU A 21 22.59 -19.28 14.94
C LEU A 21 22.70 -18.59 13.58
N PHE A 22 22.82 -19.38 12.53
CA PHE A 22 22.55 -18.94 11.16
C PHE A 22 21.07 -18.59 11.10
N VAL A 23 20.73 -17.31 11.36
CA VAL A 23 19.48 -16.74 10.89
C VAL A 23 19.61 -16.68 9.38
N VAL A 24 19.17 -17.74 8.72
CA VAL A 24 18.92 -17.72 7.28
C VAL A 24 17.75 -16.78 7.09
N GLY A 25 18.03 -15.49 6.91
CA GLY A 25 17.11 -14.53 6.35
C GLY A 25 16.82 -14.96 4.92
N GLY A 26 15.93 -15.93 4.75
CA GLY A 26 15.39 -16.30 3.48
C GLY A 26 14.56 -15.14 2.96
N CYS A 27 15.10 -14.29 2.08
CA CYS A 27 14.34 -13.59 1.06
C CYS A 27 13.73 -14.65 0.14
N GLY A 28 12.76 -15.40 0.65
CA GLY A 28 11.97 -16.32 -0.12
C GLY A 28 11.16 -15.51 -1.12
N LYS A 29 11.53 -15.61 -2.40
CA LYS A 29 10.59 -15.31 -3.47
C LYS A 29 9.35 -16.16 -3.16
N SER A 30 8.25 -15.51 -2.78
CA SER A 30 6.99 -16.21 -2.54
C SER A 30 6.66 -17.04 -3.78
N ASP A 31 6.26 -18.30 -3.58
CA ASP A 31 5.82 -19.17 -4.66
C ASP A 31 4.74 -18.42 -5.48
N PRO A 32 4.85 -18.41 -6.82
CA PRO A 32 3.83 -17.78 -7.68
C PRO A 32 2.40 -18.26 -7.38
N LYS A 33 2.24 -19.52 -6.96
CA LYS A 33 0.96 -20.09 -6.54
C LYS A 33 0.43 -19.44 -5.25
N ASP A 34 1.33 -19.21 -4.28
CA ASP A 34 0.94 -18.54 -3.03
C ASP A 34 0.60 -17.07 -3.27
N ALA A 35 1.27 -16.41 -4.20
CA ALA A 35 0.96 -15.04 -4.59
C ALA A 35 -0.42 -14.96 -5.26
N GLU A 36 -0.73 -15.88 -6.17
CA GLU A 36 -2.04 -15.97 -6.83
C GLU A 36 -3.17 -16.29 -5.83
N LEU A 37 -2.92 -17.20 -4.88
CA LEU A 37 -3.90 -17.52 -3.84
C LEU A 37 -4.18 -16.31 -2.95
N ARG A 38 -3.16 -15.59 -2.52
CA ARG A 38 -3.33 -14.35 -1.74
C ARG A 38 -4.12 -13.30 -2.51
N ARG A 39 -3.82 -13.12 -3.79
CA ARG A 39 -4.55 -12.18 -4.64
C ARG A 39 -6.04 -12.53 -4.70
N LYS A 40 -6.40 -13.78 -4.98
CA LYS A 40 -7.80 -14.24 -4.99
C LYS A 40 -8.49 -14.05 -3.64
N GLN A 41 -7.78 -14.32 -2.55
CA GLN A 41 -8.32 -14.10 -1.21
C GLN A 41 -8.57 -12.60 -0.94
N ALA A 42 -7.68 -11.72 -1.36
CA ALA A 42 -7.85 -10.28 -1.24
C ALA A 42 -9.01 -9.77 -2.10
N GLU A 43 -9.14 -10.24 -3.34
CA GLU A 43 -10.26 -9.94 -4.24
C GLU A 43 -11.61 -10.35 -3.63
N HIS A 44 -11.67 -11.52 -3.00
CA HIS A 44 -12.90 -11.99 -2.32
C HIS A 44 -13.25 -11.07 -1.14
N LEU A 45 -12.28 -10.72 -0.29
CA LEU A 45 -12.48 -9.81 0.84
C LEU A 45 -12.91 -8.41 0.36
N LEU A 46 -12.37 -7.94 -0.76
CA LEU A 46 -12.75 -6.67 -1.37
C LEU A 46 -14.21 -6.70 -1.84
N ALA A 47 -14.63 -7.77 -2.54
CA ALA A 47 -16.01 -7.94 -2.99
C ALA A 47 -17.01 -8.02 -1.82
N GLU A 48 -16.67 -8.71 -0.73
CA GLU A 48 -17.48 -8.72 0.48
C GLU A 48 -17.57 -7.34 1.14
N ALA A 49 -16.47 -6.59 1.14
CA ALA A 49 -16.44 -5.23 1.67
C ALA A 49 -17.32 -4.28 0.86
N ASP A 50 -17.28 -4.36 -0.48
CA ASP A 50 -18.13 -3.58 -1.37
C ASP A 50 -19.62 -3.89 -1.12
N PHE A 51 -19.96 -5.15 -0.90
CA PHE A 51 -21.31 -5.53 -0.51
C PHE A 51 -21.73 -4.91 0.82
N ALA A 52 -20.84 -4.93 1.84
CA ALA A 52 -21.09 -4.29 3.13
C ALA A 52 -21.24 -2.75 3.00
N VAL A 53 -20.45 -2.10 2.11
CA VAL A 53 -20.60 -0.67 1.79
C VAL A 53 -21.99 -0.39 1.21
N ASN A 54 -22.48 -1.21 0.29
CA ASN A 54 -23.82 -1.03 -0.29
C ASN A 54 -24.93 -1.17 0.75
N LEU A 55 -24.74 -1.99 1.79
CA LEU A 55 -25.64 -2.15 2.91
C LEU A 55 -25.44 -1.06 4.00
N ARG A 56 -24.50 -0.13 3.80
CA ARG A 56 -24.09 0.89 4.80
C ARG A 56 -23.52 0.30 6.11
N GLU A 57 -23.01 -0.90 6.06
CA GLU A 57 -22.36 -1.60 7.16
C GLU A 57 -20.86 -1.18 7.24
N TRP A 58 -20.60 0.13 7.47
CA TRP A 58 -19.26 0.73 7.34
C TRP A 58 -18.20 0.06 8.22
N THR A 59 -18.57 -0.34 9.44
CA THR A 59 -17.66 -1.03 10.37
C THR A 59 -17.28 -2.42 9.87
N ARG A 60 -18.25 -3.14 9.30
CA ARG A 60 -18.00 -4.46 8.67
C ARG A 60 -17.12 -4.33 7.44
N ALA A 61 -17.42 -3.36 6.58
CA ALA A 61 -16.61 -3.07 5.38
C ALA A 61 -15.15 -2.78 5.78
N GLU A 62 -14.92 -1.91 6.76
CA GLU A 62 -13.58 -1.62 7.26
C GLU A 62 -12.87 -2.87 7.79
N GLY A 63 -13.54 -3.71 8.58
CA GLY A 63 -12.96 -4.94 9.10
C GLY A 63 -12.53 -5.93 8.00
N LEU A 64 -13.31 -6.04 6.91
CA LEU A 64 -12.98 -6.86 5.74
C LEU A 64 -11.79 -6.26 4.98
N LEU A 65 -11.77 -4.95 4.78
CA LEU A 65 -10.68 -4.25 4.10
C LEU A 65 -9.37 -4.30 4.88
N LEU A 66 -9.41 -4.23 6.21
CA LEU A 66 -8.22 -4.44 7.05
C LEU A 66 -7.64 -5.84 6.83
N LYS A 67 -8.46 -6.89 6.83
CA LYS A 67 -8.01 -8.25 6.51
C LYS A 67 -7.42 -8.33 5.09
N ALA A 68 -8.03 -7.65 4.13
CA ALA A 68 -7.50 -7.59 2.76
C ALA A 68 -6.11 -6.93 2.71
N THR A 69 -5.86 -5.87 3.49
CA THR A 69 -4.52 -5.24 3.57
C THR A 69 -3.47 -6.14 4.22
N GLU A 70 -3.86 -7.07 5.09
CA GLU A 70 -2.94 -8.07 5.66
C GLU A 70 -2.55 -9.14 4.64
N VAL A 71 -3.50 -9.53 3.78
CA VAL A 71 -3.28 -10.53 2.73
C VAL A 71 -2.49 -9.98 1.56
N ALA A 72 -2.80 -8.76 1.11
CA ALA A 72 -2.19 -8.09 -0.04
C ALA A 72 -1.84 -6.63 0.29
N PRO A 73 -0.78 -6.38 1.10
CA PRO A 73 -0.42 -5.05 1.58
C PRO A 73 0.04 -4.08 0.49
N ASP A 74 0.45 -4.60 -0.66
CA ASP A 74 0.97 -3.82 -1.79
C ASP A 74 -0.11 -3.50 -2.84
N GLU A 75 -1.34 -3.97 -2.65
CA GLU A 75 -2.47 -3.67 -3.52
C GLU A 75 -3.10 -2.31 -3.16
N ALA A 76 -2.77 -1.28 -3.94
CA ALA A 76 -3.16 0.10 -3.66
C ALA A 76 -4.69 0.30 -3.62
N GLU A 77 -5.45 -0.42 -4.45
CA GLU A 77 -6.92 -0.34 -4.51
C GLU A 77 -7.58 -0.72 -3.18
N ILE A 78 -7.02 -1.68 -2.44
CA ILE A 78 -7.52 -2.07 -1.12
C ILE A 78 -7.38 -0.90 -0.14
N TRP A 79 -6.26 -0.19 -0.20
CA TRP A 79 -6.04 1.01 0.64
C TRP A 79 -6.95 2.18 0.24
N VAL A 80 -7.28 2.33 -1.04
CA VAL A 80 -8.27 3.31 -1.50
C VAL A 80 -9.64 2.97 -0.94
N SER A 81 -10.08 1.71 -1.07
CA SER A 81 -11.37 1.25 -0.54
C SER A 81 -11.46 1.39 0.99
N LEU A 82 -10.37 1.07 1.70
CA LEU A 82 -10.27 1.27 3.15
C LEU A 82 -10.40 2.75 3.53
N GLY A 83 -9.77 3.63 2.77
CA GLY A 83 -9.90 5.07 2.95
C GLY A 83 -11.35 5.54 2.77
N ALA A 84 -12.02 5.09 1.70
CA ALA A 84 -13.42 5.41 1.42
C ALA A 84 -14.37 4.90 2.53
N ALA A 85 -14.24 3.66 2.97
CA ALA A 85 -15.04 3.11 4.07
C ALA A 85 -14.87 3.90 5.38
N ARG A 86 -13.64 4.36 5.66
CA ARG A 86 -13.34 5.19 6.83
C ARG A 86 -13.94 6.59 6.73
N VAL A 87 -13.93 7.22 5.54
CA VAL A 87 -14.64 8.50 5.33
C VAL A 87 -16.13 8.32 5.59
N LEU A 88 -16.74 7.27 5.02
CA LEU A 88 -18.17 6.98 5.19
C LEU A 88 -18.55 6.69 6.64
N ARG A 89 -17.63 6.13 7.42
CA ARG A 89 -17.79 5.94 8.87
C ARG A 89 -17.55 7.22 9.68
N GLY A 90 -16.96 8.27 9.08
CA GLY A 90 -16.64 9.54 9.73
C GLY A 90 -15.20 9.64 10.27
N ASP A 91 -14.36 8.63 10.11
CA ASP A 91 -12.96 8.62 10.57
C ASP A 91 -12.00 9.18 9.48
N LYS A 92 -12.07 10.49 9.29
CA LYS A 92 -11.24 11.18 8.29
C LYS A 92 -9.73 11.08 8.55
N ALA A 93 -9.32 10.96 9.81
CA ALA A 93 -7.90 10.88 10.16
C ALA A 93 -7.28 9.54 9.70
N GLN A 94 -7.97 8.43 9.93
CA GLN A 94 -7.51 7.12 9.47
C GLN A 94 -7.72 6.94 7.95
N ALA A 95 -8.77 7.56 7.38
CA ALA A 95 -8.96 7.58 5.94
C ALA A 95 -7.78 8.24 5.21
N ARG A 96 -7.30 9.38 5.73
CA ARG A 96 -6.11 10.06 5.19
C ARG A 96 -4.89 9.13 5.13
N LYS A 97 -4.62 8.40 6.21
CA LYS A 97 -3.50 7.45 6.25
C LYS A 97 -3.61 6.36 5.19
N ALA A 98 -4.83 5.84 4.98
CA ALA A 98 -5.08 4.82 3.97
C ALA A 98 -4.85 5.37 2.56
N TYR A 99 -5.38 6.54 2.24
CA TYR A 99 -5.15 7.19 0.94
C TYR A 99 -3.67 7.55 0.71
N GLU A 100 -2.95 8.02 1.74
CA GLU A 100 -1.51 8.29 1.64
C GLU A 100 -0.71 7.01 1.39
N LYS A 101 -1.09 5.88 1.99
CA LYS A 101 -0.48 4.58 1.69
C LYS A 101 -0.71 4.17 0.23
N ALA A 102 -1.95 4.28 -0.27
CA ALA A 102 -2.25 4.01 -1.68
C ALA A 102 -1.46 4.93 -2.62
N LEU A 103 -1.37 6.22 -2.31
CA LEU A 103 -0.58 7.18 -3.08
C LEU A 103 0.90 6.77 -3.16
N SER A 104 1.48 6.33 -2.04
CA SER A 104 2.88 5.89 -1.99
C SER A 104 3.15 4.65 -2.85
N LEU A 105 2.21 3.70 -2.89
CA LEU A 105 2.33 2.49 -3.70
C LEU A 105 2.33 2.82 -5.21
N HIS A 106 1.40 3.68 -5.66
CA HIS A 106 1.38 4.13 -7.05
C HIS A 106 2.57 5.03 -7.40
N ALA A 107 3.07 5.84 -6.47
CA ALA A 107 4.27 6.64 -6.70
C ALA A 107 5.50 5.75 -6.93
N GLY A 108 5.62 4.64 -6.21
CA GLY A 108 6.68 3.65 -6.43
C GLY A 108 6.58 2.91 -7.77
N ALA A 109 5.36 2.78 -8.31
CA ALA A 109 5.12 2.13 -9.60
C ALA A 109 5.22 3.09 -10.81
N ALA A 110 5.09 4.41 -10.59
CA ALA A 110 5.15 5.39 -11.66
C ALA A 110 6.57 5.54 -12.22
N SER A 111 6.71 5.50 -13.53
CA SER A 111 7.99 5.68 -14.22
C SER A 111 7.90 6.83 -15.23
N GLU A 112 8.98 7.59 -15.35
CA GLU A 112 9.11 8.68 -16.32
C GLU A 112 9.73 8.22 -17.65
N LYS A 113 10.00 6.92 -17.82
CA LYS A 113 10.55 6.38 -19.06
C LYS A 113 9.51 6.43 -20.17
N SER A 114 9.97 6.70 -21.39
CA SER A 114 9.11 6.65 -22.57
C SER A 114 8.48 5.26 -22.71
N GLY A 115 7.18 5.23 -23.02
CA GLY A 115 6.41 3.98 -23.13
C GLY A 115 5.96 3.38 -21.79
N SER A 116 6.23 4.05 -20.67
CA SER A 116 5.68 3.61 -19.37
C SER A 116 4.16 3.72 -19.31
N PRO A 117 3.47 2.82 -18.56
CA PRO A 117 2.03 2.88 -18.42
C PRO A 117 1.58 4.18 -17.74
N ALA A 118 0.47 4.72 -18.20
CA ALA A 118 -0.13 5.94 -17.63
C ALA A 118 -0.86 5.67 -16.32
N GLU A 119 -1.33 4.47 -16.14
CA GLU A 119 -2.20 4.07 -15.02
C GLU A 119 -1.65 4.50 -13.65
N PRO A 120 -0.39 4.26 -13.24
CA PRO A 120 0.12 4.69 -11.94
C PRO A 120 0.09 6.22 -11.75
N TRP A 121 0.22 7.00 -12.82
CA TRP A 121 0.12 8.46 -12.78
C TRP A 121 -1.32 8.91 -12.59
N LEU A 122 -2.25 8.35 -13.36
CA LEU A 122 -3.67 8.70 -13.28
C LEU A 122 -4.28 8.26 -11.95
N ARG A 123 -3.87 7.12 -11.41
CA ARG A 123 -4.26 6.67 -10.06
C ARG A 123 -3.78 7.63 -8.97
N GLN A 124 -2.55 8.14 -9.06
CA GLN A 124 -2.08 9.16 -8.12
C GLN A 124 -2.92 10.45 -8.21
N VAL A 125 -3.27 10.90 -9.43
CA VAL A 125 -4.16 12.06 -9.62
C VAL A 125 -5.49 11.85 -8.91
N HIS A 126 -6.10 10.67 -9.07
CA HIS A 126 -7.34 10.30 -8.40
C HIS A 126 -7.22 10.32 -6.87
N ILE A 127 -6.15 9.71 -6.33
CA ILE A 127 -5.94 9.64 -4.87
C ILE A 127 -5.63 11.02 -4.28
N LEU A 128 -4.90 11.88 -4.99
CA LEU A 128 -4.71 13.27 -4.58
C LEU A 128 -6.04 14.04 -4.52
N ALA A 129 -6.95 13.79 -5.45
CA ALA A 129 -8.30 14.34 -5.42
C ALA A 129 -9.11 13.82 -4.21
N LEU A 130 -9.01 12.51 -3.87
CA LEU A 130 -9.61 11.93 -2.65
C LEU A 130 -9.06 12.55 -1.36
N LEU A 131 -7.77 12.88 -1.34
CA LEU A 131 -7.12 13.60 -0.23
C LEU A 131 -7.52 15.08 -0.12
N GLY A 132 -8.34 15.60 -1.04
CA GLY A 132 -8.67 17.02 -1.13
C GLY A 132 -7.52 17.89 -1.65
N ARG A 133 -6.46 17.28 -2.21
CA ARG A 133 -5.25 17.92 -2.73
C ARG A 133 -5.39 18.24 -4.23
N GLU A 134 -6.44 18.98 -4.59
CA GLU A 134 -6.78 19.27 -6.00
C GLU A 134 -5.65 19.95 -6.77
N LYS A 135 -4.96 20.91 -6.14
CA LYS A 135 -3.83 21.61 -6.78
C LYS A 135 -2.72 20.65 -7.15
N ASP A 136 -2.39 19.73 -6.25
CA ASP A 136 -1.35 18.73 -6.48
C ASP A 136 -1.78 17.74 -7.56
N ALA A 137 -3.06 17.35 -7.59
CA ALA A 137 -3.62 16.50 -8.63
C ALA A 137 -3.48 17.14 -10.03
N ARG A 138 -3.78 18.44 -10.16
CA ARG A 138 -3.62 19.19 -11.43
C ARG A 138 -2.16 19.28 -11.85
N VAL A 139 -1.26 19.62 -10.92
CA VAL A 139 0.18 19.70 -11.19
C VAL A 139 0.73 18.34 -11.64
N LEU A 140 0.30 17.25 -10.97
CA LEU A 140 0.71 15.91 -11.37
C LEU A 140 0.17 15.50 -12.75
N LEU A 141 -1.09 15.85 -13.04
CA LEU A 141 -1.70 15.58 -14.35
C LEU A 141 -0.96 16.32 -15.49
N GLU A 142 -0.61 17.59 -15.29
CA GLU A 142 0.22 18.35 -16.24
C GLU A 142 1.61 17.71 -16.41
N LYS A 143 2.23 17.27 -15.31
CA LYS A 143 3.51 16.56 -15.36
C LYS A 143 3.39 15.27 -16.17
N ALA A 144 2.33 14.48 -15.94
CA ALA A 144 2.06 13.27 -16.71
C ALA A 144 1.90 13.58 -18.21
N GLY A 145 1.15 14.61 -18.56
CA GLY A 145 0.99 15.05 -19.96
C GLY A 145 2.30 15.41 -20.65
N ARG A 146 3.22 16.05 -19.93
CA ARG A 146 4.55 16.39 -20.47
C ARG A 146 5.50 15.19 -20.51
N ARG A 147 5.46 14.29 -19.51
CA ARG A 147 6.43 13.18 -19.40
C ARG A 147 6.04 11.96 -20.23
N LEU A 148 4.75 11.75 -20.41
CA LEU A 148 4.18 10.67 -21.19
C LEU A 148 3.58 11.21 -22.50
N ASP A 149 4.28 12.15 -23.13
CA ASP A 149 3.83 12.75 -24.39
C ASP A 149 3.53 11.65 -25.44
N GLY A 150 2.39 11.83 -26.13
CA GLY A 150 1.86 10.81 -27.05
C GLY A 150 1.14 9.63 -26.39
N ASN A 151 1.10 9.52 -25.05
CA ASN A 151 0.32 8.48 -24.38
C ASN A 151 -1.17 8.76 -24.53
N ARG A 152 -1.90 7.81 -25.16
CA ARG A 152 -3.33 7.96 -25.47
C ARG A 152 -4.22 8.08 -24.25
N GLU A 153 -3.89 7.35 -23.18
CA GLU A 153 -4.69 7.34 -21.93
C GLU A 153 -4.61 8.69 -21.22
N VAL A 154 -3.39 9.23 -21.08
CA VAL A 154 -3.20 10.56 -20.47
C VAL A 154 -3.90 11.63 -21.30
N LYS A 155 -3.73 11.58 -22.63
CA LYS A 155 -4.40 12.53 -23.53
C LYS A 155 -5.93 12.43 -23.40
N ALA A 156 -6.49 11.24 -23.46
CA ALA A 156 -7.93 11.01 -23.32
C ALA A 156 -8.45 11.54 -21.96
N PHE A 157 -7.71 11.30 -20.88
CA PHE A 157 -8.06 11.78 -19.54
C PHE A 157 -8.12 13.32 -19.47
N ILE A 158 -7.14 13.99 -20.09
CA ILE A 158 -7.07 15.45 -20.16
C ILE A 158 -8.19 16.00 -21.05
N ASP A 159 -8.34 15.49 -22.28
CA ASP A 159 -9.32 15.95 -23.28
C ASP A 159 -10.76 15.78 -22.78
N ALA A 160 -11.04 14.68 -22.06
CA ALA A 160 -12.33 14.42 -21.43
C ALA A 160 -12.57 15.21 -20.15
N ARG A 161 -11.59 15.98 -19.66
CA ARG A 161 -11.64 16.72 -18.38
C ARG A 161 -12.04 15.81 -17.21
N GLU A 162 -11.51 14.58 -17.17
CA GLU A 162 -11.92 13.57 -16.19
C GLU A 162 -11.70 14.01 -14.73
N LEU A 163 -10.63 14.74 -14.43
CA LEU A 163 -10.42 15.27 -13.09
C LEU A 163 -11.52 16.27 -12.68
N ASP A 164 -11.96 17.15 -13.60
CA ASP A 164 -13.03 18.12 -13.29
C ASP A 164 -14.37 17.40 -13.11
N ARG A 165 -14.66 16.37 -13.92
CA ARG A 165 -15.86 15.54 -13.78
C ARG A 165 -15.87 14.79 -12.46
N LEU A 166 -14.73 14.20 -12.09
CA LEU A 166 -14.56 13.50 -10.82
C LEU A 166 -14.81 14.43 -9.63
N LEU A 167 -14.23 15.63 -9.66
CA LEU A 167 -14.40 16.62 -8.59
C LEU A 167 -15.84 17.14 -8.47
N ALA A 168 -16.59 17.15 -9.57
CA ALA A 168 -17.99 17.56 -9.61
C ALA A 168 -18.96 16.42 -9.24
N ASP A 169 -18.50 15.15 -9.17
CA ASP A 169 -19.36 14.00 -8.87
C ASP A 169 -19.79 13.99 -7.39
N PRO A 170 -21.11 14.01 -7.10
CA PRO A 170 -21.62 13.91 -5.73
C PRO A 170 -21.25 12.61 -5.02
N ALA A 171 -21.07 11.49 -5.77
CA ALA A 171 -20.65 10.22 -5.18
C ALA A 171 -19.19 10.28 -4.73
N PHE A 172 -18.33 10.89 -5.53
CA PHE A 172 -16.94 11.13 -5.18
C PHE A 172 -16.81 12.07 -3.95
N ALA A 173 -17.64 13.11 -3.86
CA ALA A 173 -17.64 14.03 -2.74
C ALA A 173 -17.93 13.35 -1.38
N LYS A 174 -18.65 12.21 -1.37
CA LYS A 174 -18.95 11.44 -0.14
C LYS A 174 -17.73 10.72 0.44
N VAL A 175 -16.72 10.42 -0.35
CA VAL A 175 -15.53 9.67 0.05
C VAL A 175 -14.25 10.53 0.04
N ARG A 176 -14.35 11.78 -0.38
CA ARG A 176 -13.27 12.77 -0.35
C ARG A 176 -13.09 13.37 1.06
N LEU A 177 -11.87 13.72 1.43
CA LEU A 177 -11.49 14.38 2.69
C LEU A 177 -11.76 15.88 2.71
#